data_35ab06e736d0212c4e012f93b26c4b10
#
_entry.id   35ab06e736d0212c4e012f93b26c4b10
#
_cell.length_a   1.000
_cell.length_b   1.000
_cell.length_c   1.000
_cell.angle_alpha   90.00
_cell.angle_beta   90.00
_cell.angle_gamma   90.00
#
_symmetry.space_group_name_H-M   'P 1'
#
loop_
_entity.id
_entity.type
_entity.pdbx_description
1 polymer ?
#
loop_
_entity_poly.entity_id
_entity_poly.type
_entity_poly.pdbx_seq_one_letter_code
_entity_poly.pdbx_strand_id
1 'polypeptide(L)'
;GTNASPFFKLPWGRCTTKEMGAGTLLYLHVFDWPKNGVLRVPGLKTRIKDVFLLSNPNQKFAWKFEDDDLLIHAPSVIFDPVNTVVVLKTKGNLEVISNMPALKEGSILLPSDFADIHNPGYGTHARLVGSEKKSVITNWVDGRVRLEWMFNATEPGKYKVEALIKADETCKLNVKIGDENLESDIETTNDKFEIVTLGEIEITETGNQTISLNPVRENWSAIELMYVELVK
;
A
#
# COMPACT_ATOMS: atom_id res chain seq x y z
N GLY A 1 22.03 -14.34 8.77
CA GLY A 1 20.65 -13.93 8.66
C GLY A 1 20.49 -12.72 7.76
N THR A 2 19.28 -12.28 7.56
CA THR A 2 18.92 -11.04 6.85
C THR A 2 18.31 -10.05 7.85
N ASN A 3 18.37 -8.76 7.52
CA ASN A 3 17.75 -7.67 8.26
C ASN A 3 16.36 -7.36 7.69
N ALA A 4 15.57 -6.54 8.40
CA ALA A 4 14.25 -6.08 7.99
C ALA A 4 14.28 -5.28 6.66
N SER A 5 13.10 -5.09 6.07
CA SER A 5 12.90 -4.26 4.88
C SER A 5 13.28 -2.80 5.15
N PRO A 6 13.99 -2.13 4.24
CA PRO A 6 14.19 -0.70 4.30
C PRO A 6 13.00 0.10 3.74
N PHE A 7 12.03 -0.58 3.10
CA PHE A 7 10.83 0.01 2.55
C PHE A 7 9.67 -0.10 3.56
N PHE A 8 8.82 0.91 3.62
CA PHE A 8 7.64 0.88 4.47
C PHE A 8 6.67 -0.23 4.01
N LYS A 9 6.25 -0.21 2.76
CA LYS A 9 5.35 -1.22 2.18
C LYS A 9 5.66 -1.48 0.71
N LEU A 10 5.56 -2.74 0.31
CA LEU A 10 5.70 -3.20 -1.06
C LEU A 10 4.43 -3.97 -1.44
N PRO A 11 3.55 -3.42 -2.29
CA PRO A 11 2.25 -4.05 -2.61
C PRO A 11 2.37 -5.45 -3.21
N TRP A 12 3.46 -5.71 -3.93
CA TRP A 12 3.72 -6.98 -4.62
C TRP A 12 4.44 -8.04 -3.76
N GLY A 13 4.84 -7.70 -2.52
CA GLY A 13 5.59 -8.66 -1.71
C GLY A 13 6.29 -8.10 -0.48
N ARG A 14 7.49 -8.60 -0.22
CA ARG A 14 8.31 -8.22 0.93
C ARG A 14 9.77 -8.06 0.52
N CYS A 15 10.55 -7.39 1.35
CA CYS A 15 11.99 -7.26 1.18
C CYS A 15 12.72 -7.65 2.46
N THR A 16 13.89 -8.28 2.30
CA THR A 16 14.88 -8.40 3.37
C THR A 16 16.23 -7.96 2.84
N THR A 17 17.14 -7.57 3.72
CA THR A 17 18.47 -7.07 3.35
C THR A 17 19.59 -7.86 3.98
N LYS A 18 20.75 -7.89 3.33
CA LYS A 18 21.98 -8.42 3.88
C LYS A 18 23.15 -7.52 3.51
N GLU A 19 23.79 -6.98 4.51
CA GLU A 19 25.01 -6.18 4.31
C GLU A 19 26.16 -7.04 3.80
N MET A 20 26.90 -6.47 2.86
CA MET A 20 28.12 -7.04 2.27
C MET A 20 29.17 -5.95 2.30
N GLY A 21 30.40 -6.25 2.58
CA GLY A 21 31.46 -5.25 2.83
C GLY A 21 31.57 -4.05 1.87
N ALA A 22 31.00 -4.12 0.66
CA ALA A 22 31.01 -3.03 -0.33
C ALA A 22 29.61 -2.63 -0.83
N GLY A 23 28.56 -3.00 -0.14
CA GLY A 23 27.15 -2.71 -0.50
C GLY A 23 26.19 -3.64 0.21
N THR A 24 24.94 -3.67 -0.26
CA THR A 24 23.84 -4.45 0.32
C THR A 24 23.22 -5.34 -0.74
N LEU A 25 22.81 -6.55 -0.35
CA LEU A 25 21.88 -7.36 -1.12
C LEU A 25 20.48 -7.11 -0.57
N LEU A 26 19.54 -6.79 -1.48
CA LEU A 26 18.14 -6.77 -1.19
C LEU A 26 17.49 -8.00 -1.83
N TYR A 27 16.76 -8.75 -1.03
CA TYR A 27 16.00 -9.91 -1.49
C TYR A 27 14.53 -9.50 -1.60
N LEU A 28 14.06 -9.33 -2.81
CA LEU A 28 12.69 -8.96 -3.13
C LEU A 28 11.88 -10.24 -3.28
N HIS A 29 11.06 -10.55 -2.29
CA HIS A 29 10.15 -11.68 -2.28
C HIS A 29 8.86 -11.28 -2.99
N VAL A 30 8.71 -11.68 -4.25
CA VAL A 30 7.56 -11.30 -5.09
C VAL A 30 6.51 -12.39 -4.99
N PHE A 31 5.38 -12.08 -4.37
CA PHE A 31 4.22 -12.98 -4.23
C PHE A 31 3.18 -12.72 -5.32
N ASP A 32 3.10 -11.47 -5.79
CA ASP A 32 2.18 -11.06 -6.85
C ASP A 32 2.92 -10.23 -7.89
N TRP A 33 3.17 -10.83 -9.04
CA TRP A 33 3.84 -10.14 -10.13
C TRP A 33 2.88 -9.15 -10.81
N PRO A 34 3.28 -7.87 -10.96
CA PRO A 34 2.50 -6.90 -11.69
C PRO A 34 2.21 -7.38 -13.12
N LYS A 35 0.95 -7.28 -13.55
CA LYS A 35 0.49 -7.76 -14.87
C LYS A 35 1.21 -7.11 -16.06
N ASN A 36 1.75 -5.90 -15.86
CA ASN A 36 2.56 -5.21 -16.87
C ASN A 36 4.01 -5.72 -16.95
N GLY A 37 4.39 -6.70 -16.10
CA GLY A 37 5.74 -7.25 -16.05
C GLY A 37 6.79 -6.32 -15.45
N VAL A 38 6.41 -5.22 -14.82
CA VAL A 38 7.34 -4.23 -14.24
C VAL A 38 7.19 -4.22 -12.72
N LEU A 39 8.26 -4.62 -12.03
CA LEU A 39 8.34 -4.55 -10.58
C LEU A 39 8.89 -3.18 -10.17
N ARG A 40 8.09 -2.39 -9.49
CA ARG A 40 8.47 -1.06 -8.98
C ARG A 40 9.02 -1.16 -7.57
N VAL A 41 10.26 -0.70 -7.36
CA VAL A 41 10.90 -0.62 -6.05
C VAL A 41 11.00 0.85 -5.66
N PRO A 42 10.14 1.33 -4.75
CA PRO A 42 10.00 2.76 -4.48
C PRO A 42 11.19 3.32 -3.70
N GLY A 43 11.56 4.56 -4.00
CA GLY A 43 12.46 5.38 -3.22
C GLY A 43 13.90 4.89 -3.10
N LEU A 44 14.31 3.85 -3.82
CA LEU A 44 15.69 3.34 -3.78
C LEU A 44 16.65 4.28 -4.51
N LYS A 45 17.57 4.93 -3.77
CA LYS A 45 18.55 5.88 -4.33
C LYS A 45 19.93 5.27 -4.55
N THR A 46 20.20 4.13 -3.94
CA THR A 46 21.51 3.49 -4.02
C THR A 46 21.79 2.95 -5.42
N ARG A 47 23.03 3.14 -5.90
CA ARG A 47 23.48 2.62 -7.19
C ARG A 47 23.36 1.10 -7.25
N ILE A 48 22.70 0.59 -8.28
CA ILE A 48 22.55 -0.85 -8.55
C ILE A 48 23.78 -1.36 -9.31
N LYS A 49 24.30 -2.48 -8.87
CA LYS A 49 25.39 -3.21 -9.54
C LYS A 49 24.85 -4.34 -10.40
N ASP A 50 23.83 -5.06 -9.91
CA ASP A 50 23.29 -6.23 -10.57
C ASP A 50 21.87 -6.54 -10.08
N VAL A 51 21.05 -7.13 -10.96
CA VAL A 51 19.70 -7.60 -10.65
C VAL A 51 19.52 -8.98 -11.25
N PHE A 52 19.20 -9.98 -10.44
CA PHE A 52 19.14 -11.36 -10.88
C PHE A 52 18.12 -12.20 -10.08
N LEU A 53 17.76 -13.36 -10.62
CA LEU A 53 16.92 -14.33 -9.97
C LEU A 53 17.73 -15.14 -8.95
N LEU A 54 17.26 -15.26 -7.70
CA LEU A 54 17.97 -16.03 -6.66
C LEU A 54 18.16 -17.50 -7.03
N SER A 55 17.14 -18.14 -7.60
CA SER A 55 17.16 -19.55 -8.02
C SER A 55 18.02 -19.80 -9.26
N ASN A 56 18.30 -18.75 -10.06
CA ASN A 56 19.17 -18.82 -11.23
C ASN A 56 19.95 -17.48 -11.41
N PRO A 57 21.10 -17.32 -10.76
CA PRO A 57 21.88 -16.07 -10.80
C PRO A 57 22.38 -15.66 -12.18
N ASN A 58 22.35 -16.55 -13.18
CA ASN A 58 22.66 -16.22 -14.57
C ASN A 58 21.50 -15.50 -15.27
N GLN A 59 20.28 -15.64 -14.75
CA GLN A 59 19.11 -14.93 -15.25
C GLN A 59 19.09 -13.52 -14.69
N LYS A 60 19.45 -12.55 -15.54
CA LYS A 60 19.51 -11.13 -15.21
C LYS A 60 18.22 -10.44 -15.62
N PHE A 61 17.88 -9.38 -14.86
CA PHE A 61 16.77 -8.51 -15.15
C PHE A 61 17.26 -7.18 -15.71
N ALA A 62 16.58 -6.67 -16.72
CA ALA A 62 16.75 -5.29 -17.13
C ALA A 62 16.11 -4.36 -16.08
N TRP A 63 16.73 -3.23 -15.83
CA TRP A 63 16.24 -2.24 -14.88
C TRP A 63 16.58 -0.82 -15.31
N LYS A 64 15.78 0.14 -14.84
CA LYS A 64 16.04 1.58 -15.00
C LYS A 64 15.54 2.34 -13.78
N PHE A 65 16.08 3.52 -13.55
CA PHE A 65 15.46 4.49 -12.64
C PHE A 65 14.49 5.37 -13.43
N GLU A 66 13.32 5.65 -12.84
CA GLU A 66 12.33 6.55 -13.37
C GLU A 66 11.73 7.32 -12.18
N ASP A 67 11.84 8.64 -12.22
CA ASP A 67 11.58 9.51 -11.09
C ASP A 67 12.41 9.08 -9.85
N ASP A 68 11.74 8.74 -8.77
CA ASP A 68 12.38 8.31 -7.53
C ASP A 68 12.40 6.78 -7.34
N ASP A 69 11.96 6.02 -8.34
CA ASP A 69 11.77 4.58 -8.23
C ASP A 69 12.71 3.77 -9.15
N LEU A 70 13.06 2.57 -8.71
CA LEU A 70 13.72 1.57 -9.54
C LEU A 70 12.66 0.68 -10.19
N LEU A 71 12.65 0.62 -11.52
CA LEU A 71 11.80 -0.27 -12.31
C LEU A 71 12.61 -1.47 -12.78
N ILE A 72 12.16 -2.68 -12.45
CA ILE A 72 12.76 -3.95 -12.85
C ILE A 72 11.81 -4.62 -13.83
N HIS A 73 12.30 -4.91 -15.03
CA HIS A 73 11.52 -5.53 -16.09
C HIS A 73 11.66 -7.04 -16.02
N ALA A 74 10.54 -7.74 -15.79
CA ALA A 74 10.49 -9.19 -15.82
C ALA A 74 10.75 -9.69 -17.24
N PRO A 75 11.63 -10.68 -17.44
CA PRO A 75 11.69 -11.40 -18.70
C PRO A 75 10.38 -12.21 -18.89
N SER A 76 10.08 -12.58 -20.13
CA SER A 76 8.87 -13.35 -20.50
C SER A 76 8.90 -14.81 -20.00
N VAL A 77 9.43 -15.05 -18.82
CA VAL A 77 9.59 -16.40 -18.22
C VAL A 77 8.54 -16.59 -17.15
N ILE A 78 7.99 -17.79 -17.06
CA ILE A 78 7.11 -18.20 -15.97
C ILE A 78 7.93 -18.26 -14.68
N PHE A 79 7.54 -17.43 -13.71
CA PHE A 79 8.11 -17.44 -12.36
C PHE A 79 7.34 -18.40 -11.46
N ASP A 80 7.96 -18.76 -10.33
CA ASP A 80 7.25 -19.49 -9.28
C ASP A 80 6.04 -18.69 -8.81
N PRO A 81 4.81 -19.22 -8.92
CA PRO A 81 3.60 -18.48 -8.55
C PRO A 81 3.46 -18.25 -7.04
N VAL A 82 4.25 -18.96 -6.22
CA VAL A 82 4.19 -18.86 -4.76
C VAL A 82 5.14 -17.81 -4.23
N ASN A 83 6.40 -17.83 -4.69
CA ASN A 83 7.41 -16.87 -4.25
C ASN A 83 8.59 -16.85 -5.23
N THR A 84 8.70 -15.78 -5.97
CA THR A 84 9.87 -15.49 -6.78
C THR A 84 10.79 -14.51 -6.05
N VAL A 85 12.06 -14.86 -5.85
CA VAL A 85 13.01 -13.97 -5.18
C VAL A 85 13.94 -13.31 -6.20
N VAL A 86 13.79 -12.00 -6.37
CA VAL A 86 14.69 -11.15 -7.15
C VAL A 86 15.74 -10.54 -6.22
N VAL A 87 17.01 -10.67 -6.59
CA VAL A 87 18.12 -10.13 -5.82
C VAL A 87 18.63 -8.86 -6.47
N LEU A 88 18.65 -7.77 -5.71
CA LEU A 88 19.33 -6.52 -6.06
C LEU A 88 20.68 -6.49 -5.35
N LYS A 89 21.73 -6.30 -6.09
CA LYS A 89 23.08 -6.03 -5.56
C LYS A 89 23.38 -4.55 -5.70
N THR A 90 23.56 -3.86 -4.57
CA THR A 90 23.90 -2.44 -4.57
C THR A 90 25.41 -2.20 -4.43
N LYS A 91 25.83 -0.95 -4.62
CA LYS A 91 27.17 -0.46 -4.36
C LYS A 91 27.13 0.74 -3.39
N GLY A 92 27.89 0.66 -2.30
CA GLY A 92 27.90 1.68 -1.25
C GLY A 92 26.78 1.49 -0.21
N ASN A 93 26.58 2.50 0.63
CA ASN A 93 25.58 2.50 1.67
C ASN A 93 24.16 2.47 1.06
N LEU A 94 23.26 1.77 1.74
CA LEU A 94 21.86 1.71 1.32
C LEU A 94 21.15 3.03 1.68
N GLU A 95 20.59 3.67 0.67
CA GLU A 95 19.79 4.89 0.79
C GLU A 95 18.41 4.65 0.19
N VAL A 96 17.38 4.85 1.01
CA VAL A 96 15.97 4.68 0.61
C VAL A 96 15.16 5.86 1.14
N ILE A 97 14.40 6.51 0.26
CA ILE A 97 13.36 7.45 0.66
C ILE A 97 12.15 6.64 1.08
N SER A 98 11.62 6.90 2.29
CA SER A 98 10.44 6.21 2.78
C SER A 98 9.26 6.41 1.81
N ASN A 99 8.57 5.32 1.49
CA ASN A 99 7.32 5.34 0.73
C ASN A 99 6.08 5.32 1.64
N MET A 100 6.24 5.65 2.93
CA MET A 100 5.12 5.85 3.84
C MET A 100 4.30 7.06 3.36
N PRO A 101 2.97 6.95 3.26
CA PRO A 101 2.11 8.10 2.96
C PRO A 101 2.40 9.27 3.90
N ALA A 102 2.53 10.46 3.35
CA ALA A 102 2.78 11.69 4.10
C ALA A 102 2.14 12.88 3.37
N LEU A 103 2.05 14.02 4.06
CA LEU A 103 1.50 15.25 3.49
C LEU A 103 2.30 15.69 2.26
N LYS A 104 1.60 15.81 1.15
CA LYS A 104 2.11 16.31 -0.13
C LYS A 104 1.05 17.16 -0.81
N GLU A 105 1.42 18.39 -1.16
CA GLU A 105 0.51 19.32 -1.89
C GLU A 105 -0.84 19.54 -1.19
N GLY A 106 -0.85 19.55 0.16
CA GLY A 106 -2.05 19.78 0.96
C GLY A 106 -2.90 18.55 1.28
N SER A 107 -2.48 17.35 0.87
CA SER A 107 -3.19 16.11 1.19
C SER A 107 -2.28 14.96 1.55
N ILE A 108 -2.85 13.95 2.20
CA ILE A 108 -2.21 12.65 2.48
C ILE A 108 -3.04 11.58 1.78
N LEU A 109 -2.51 11.05 0.68
CA LEU A 109 -3.16 9.97 -0.07
C LEU A 109 -2.84 8.61 0.54
N LEU A 110 -3.87 7.83 0.83
CA LEU A 110 -3.83 6.48 1.43
C LEU A 110 -4.43 5.47 0.44
N PRO A 111 -3.66 4.97 -0.52
CA PRO A 111 -4.19 4.07 -1.55
C PRO A 111 -4.51 2.69 -0.97
N SER A 112 -5.42 1.97 -1.62
CA SER A 112 -5.90 0.66 -1.17
C SER A 112 -4.82 -0.42 -1.06
N ASP A 113 -3.76 -0.36 -1.89
CA ASP A 113 -2.62 -1.29 -1.82
C ASP A 113 -1.68 -1.01 -0.63
N PHE A 114 -1.88 0.10 0.07
CA PHE A 114 -1.22 0.41 1.34
C PHE A 114 -2.08 0.06 2.56
N ALA A 115 -3.31 -0.39 2.38
CA ALA A 115 -4.15 -0.86 3.47
C ALA A 115 -3.63 -2.18 4.08
N ASP A 116 -3.75 -2.31 5.39
CA ASP A 116 -3.75 -3.59 6.07
C ASP A 116 -5.19 -4.05 6.22
N ILE A 117 -5.54 -5.16 5.55
CA ILE A 117 -6.89 -5.72 5.55
C ILE A 117 -6.98 -6.76 6.66
N HIS A 118 -7.70 -6.42 7.73
CA HIS A 118 -7.92 -7.30 8.87
C HIS A 118 -9.20 -8.11 8.66
N ASN A 119 -9.06 -9.23 7.96
CA ASN A 119 -10.15 -10.18 7.76
C ASN A 119 -10.38 -11.03 9.02
N PRO A 120 -11.63 -11.40 9.34
CA PRO A 120 -11.90 -12.38 10.39
C PRO A 120 -11.38 -13.77 10.01
N GLY A 121 -11.16 -14.63 11.00
CA GLY A 121 -10.66 -16.00 10.76
C GLY A 121 -11.60 -16.89 9.92
N TYR A 122 -12.87 -16.47 9.76
CA TYR A 122 -13.89 -17.15 8.96
C TYR A 122 -14.89 -16.12 8.39
N GLY A 123 -15.59 -16.50 7.33
CA GLY A 123 -16.54 -15.65 6.61
C GLY A 123 -15.99 -15.15 5.29
N THR A 124 -16.63 -14.11 4.75
CA THR A 124 -16.21 -13.50 3.49
C THR A 124 -15.05 -12.54 3.74
N HIS A 125 -13.98 -12.72 2.98
CA HIS A 125 -12.77 -11.91 3.09
C HIS A 125 -12.76 -10.79 2.05
N ALA A 126 -12.53 -9.56 2.50
CA ALA A 126 -12.15 -8.48 1.61
C ALA A 126 -10.75 -8.75 1.04
N ARG A 127 -10.53 -8.30 -0.17
CA ARG A 127 -9.28 -8.54 -0.90
C ARG A 127 -8.88 -7.35 -1.76
N LEU A 128 -7.59 -7.19 -1.95
CA LEU A 128 -7.03 -6.25 -2.90
C LEU A 128 -7.04 -6.85 -4.31
N VAL A 129 -7.49 -6.08 -5.29
CA VAL A 129 -7.47 -6.42 -6.72
C VAL A 129 -6.84 -5.27 -7.48
N GLY A 130 -6.08 -5.59 -8.53
CA GLY A 130 -5.34 -4.59 -9.29
C GLY A 130 -3.98 -4.30 -8.66
N SER A 131 -3.32 -3.28 -9.15
CA SER A 131 -2.00 -2.86 -8.70
C SER A 131 -1.81 -1.37 -8.89
N GLU A 132 -0.96 -0.77 -8.08
CA GLU A 132 -0.63 0.66 -8.13
C GLU A 132 -1.89 1.54 -8.04
N LYS A 133 -1.95 2.62 -8.84
CA LYS A 133 -3.06 3.59 -8.83
C LYS A 133 -4.44 3.01 -9.23
N LYS A 134 -4.49 1.75 -9.66
CA LYS A 134 -5.71 1.02 -10.04
C LYS A 134 -6.04 -0.11 -9.08
N SER A 135 -5.44 -0.12 -7.92
CA SER A 135 -5.77 -1.07 -6.86
C SER A 135 -7.11 -0.73 -6.22
N VAL A 136 -7.89 -1.75 -5.92
CA VAL A 136 -9.23 -1.63 -5.31
C VAL A 136 -9.38 -2.70 -4.24
N ILE A 137 -9.85 -2.32 -3.07
CA ILE A 137 -10.35 -3.29 -2.09
C ILE A 137 -11.77 -3.65 -2.49
N THR A 138 -11.99 -4.93 -2.77
CA THR A 138 -13.28 -5.50 -3.19
C THR A 138 -13.75 -6.58 -2.24
N ASN A 139 -14.99 -7.02 -2.43
CA ASN A 139 -15.58 -8.09 -1.62
C ASN A 139 -15.60 -7.77 -0.11
N TRP A 140 -15.67 -6.49 0.23
CA TRP A 140 -15.79 -6.03 1.60
C TRP A 140 -17.25 -6.10 2.07
N VAL A 141 -17.73 -7.33 2.22
CA VAL A 141 -19.12 -7.68 2.56
C VAL A 141 -19.29 -7.87 4.06
N ASP A 142 -18.28 -8.46 4.71
CA ASP A 142 -18.33 -8.77 6.14
C ASP A 142 -18.05 -7.54 6.99
N GLY A 143 -19.04 -7.10 7.77
CA GLY A 143 -18.93 -5.94 8.68
C GLY A 143 -17.94 -6.12 9.84
N ARG A 144 -17.22 -7.24 9.92
CA ARG A 144 -16.13 -7.45 10.87
C ARG A 144 -14.75 -7.12 10.27
N VAL A 145 -14.68 -6.95 8.96
CA VAL A 145 -13.42 -6.57 8.29
C VAL A 145 -13.10 -5.13 8.61
N ARG A 146 -11.87 -4.87 9.03
CA ARG A 146 -11.31 -3.55 9.29
C ARG A 146 -10.19 -3.27 8.31
N LEU A 147 -10.12 -2.03 7.85
CA LEU A 147 -9.00 -1.53 7.04
C LEU A 147 -8.17 -0.56 7.86
N GLU A 148 -6.87 -0.63 7.74
CA GLU A 148 -5.94 0.29 8.41
C GLU A 148 -4.87 0.79 7.47
N TRP A 149 -4.49 2.06 7.63
CA TRP A 149 -3.31 2.66 6.99
C TRP A 149 -2.45 3.34 8.04
N MET A 150 -1.15 3.14 7.92
CA MET A 150 -0.18 3.96 8.62
C MET A 150 0.32 5.07 7.71
N PHE A 151 0.45 6.27 8.24
CA PHE A 151 0.96 7.44 7.53
C PHE A 151 1.79 8.33 8.46
N ASN A 152 2.55 9.25 7.89
CA ASN A 152 3.30 10.24 8.65
C ASN A 152 2.59 11.60 8.59
N ALA A 153 2.06 12.05 9.71
CA ALA A 153 1.50 13.39 9.85
C ALA A 153 2.64 14.39 10.09
N THR A 154 2.97 15.17 9.09
CA THR A 154 4.04 16.18 9.19
C THR A 154 3.55 17.50 9.79
N GLU A 155 2.25 17.73 9.77
CA GLU A 155 1.61 18.93 10.28
C GLU A 155 0.32 18.59 11.04
N PRO A 156 0.10 19.14 12.24
CA PRO A 156 -1.19 19.03 12.92
C PRO A 156 -2.24 19.92 12.24
N GLY A 157 -3.51 19.64 12.51
CA GLY A 157 -4.62 20.42 12.00
C GLY A 157 -5.86 19.60 11.71
N LYS A 158 -6.84 20.26 11.13
CA LYS A 158 -8.07 19.65 10.68
C LYS A 158 -7.94 19.16 9.26
N TYR A 159 -8.37 17.95 9.03
CA TYR A 159 -8.32 17.30 7.73
C TYR A 159 -9.71 16.79 7.37
N LYS A 160 -10.17 17.16 6.20
CA LYS A 160 -11.34 16.55 5.58
C LYS A 160 -10.97 15.14 5.13
N VAL A 161 -11.72 14.15 5.53
CA VAL A 161 -11.53 12.75 5.13
C VAL A 161 -12.40 12.48 3.92
N GLU A 162 -11.78 12.20 2.80
CA GLU A 162 -12.43 11.82 1.55
C GLU A 162 -12.05 10.39 1.18
N ALA A 163 -12.95 9.69 0.50
CA ALA A 163 -12.67 8.34 0.01
C ALA A 163 -13.28 8.15 -1.38
N LEU A 164 -12.53 7.49 -2.27
CA LEU A 164 -13.05 7.09 -3.58
C LEU A 164 -13.69 5.71 -3.44
N ILE A 165 -15.02 5.73 -3.38
CA ILE A 165 -15.86 4.57 -3.03
C ILE A 165 -16.84 4.28 -4.16
N LYS A 166 -17.17 3.00 -4.32
CA LYS A 166 -18.33 2.52 -5.03
C LYS A 166 -19.22 1.77 -4.03
N ALA A 167 -20.48 2.19 -3.91
CA ALA A 167 -21.47 1.65 -3.00
C ALA A 167 -22.79 1.42 -3.73
N ASP A 168 -23.31 0.20 -3.66
CA ASP A 168 -24.58 -0.16 -4.30
C ASP A 168 -25.78 0.22 -3.41
N GLU A 169 -25.58 0.25 -2.10
CA GLU A 169 -26.59 0.58 -1.09
C GLU A 169 -26.03 1.57 -0.06
N THR A 170 -26.91 2.30 0.61
CA THR A 170 -26.52 3.17 1.73
C THR A 170 -25.99 2.34 2.89
N CYS A 171 -24.87 2.75 3.47
CA CYS A 171 -24.26 2.11 4.62
C CYS A 171 -23.56 3.11 5.55
N LYS A 172 -23.05 2.62 6.69
CA LYS A 172 -22.35 3.45 7.66
C LYS A 172 -20.96 2.94 7.94
N LEU A 173 -20.03 3.86 8.07
CA LEU A 173 -18.61 3.61 8.30
C LEU A 173 -18.08 4.49 9.45
N ASN A 174 -17.34 3.89 10.37
CA ASN A 174 -16.56 4.61 11.37
C ASN A 174 -15.13 4.83 10.89
N VAL A 175 -14.68 6.08 10.91
CA VAL A 175 -13.30 6.50 10.70
C VAL A 175 -12.66 6.80 12.04
N LYS A 176 -11.50 6.22 12.32
CA LYS A 176 -10.79 6.45 13.58
C LYS A 176 -9.33 6.81 13.34
N ILE A 177 -8.85 7.88 14.02
CA ILE A 177 -7.43 8.26 14.12
C ILE A 177 -7.15 8.59 15.61
N GLY A 178 -6.23 7.85 16.24
CA GLY A 178 -5.98 8.02 17.68
C GLY A 178 -7.25 7.87 18.50
N ASP A 179 -7.63 8.91 19.24
CA ASP A 179 -8.85 8.96 20.06
C ASP A 179 -10.06 9.55 19.31
N GLU A 180 -9.83 10.17 18.14
CA GLU A 180 -10.88 10.70 17.29
C GLU A 180 -11.65 9.58 16.60
N ASN A 181 -12.98 9.68 16.64
CA ASN A 181 -13.89 8.73 15.98
C ASN A 181 -15.02 9.47 15.29
N LEU A 182 -15.21 9.23 14.02
CA LEU A 182 -16.19 9.86 13.16
C LEU A 182 -17.06 8.78 12.52
N GLU A 183 -18.38 8.83 12.76
CA GLU A 183 -19.36 8.00 12.05
C GLU A 183 -19.85 8.75 10.80
N SER A 184 -19.82 8.09 9.66
CA SER A 184 -20.19 8.65 8.37
C SER A 184 -21.23 7.79 7.65
N ASP A 185 -22.24 8.44 7.10
CA ASP A 185 -23.19 7.83 6.17
C ASP A 185 -22.57 7.82 4.76
N ILE A 186 -22.67 6.69 4.08
CA ILE A 186 -22.27 6.52 2.69
C ILE A 186 -23.52 6.25 1.88
N GLU A 187 -23.86 7.20 1.01
CA GLU A 187 -24.98 7.04 0.08
C GLU A 187 -24.59 6.15 -1.11
N THR A 188 -25.59 5.61 -1.80
CA THR A 188 -25.34 4.85 -3.04
C THR A 188 -24.66 5.71 -4.10
N THR A 189 -23.70 5.12 -4.80
CA THR A 189 -22.95 5.79 -5.89
C THR A 189 -23.40 5.34 -7.28
N ASN A 190 -24.56 4.66 -7.38
CA ASN A 190 -25.12 4.19 -8.65
C ASN A 190 -24.12 3.39 -9.52
N ASP A 191 -23.43 2.45 -8.89
CA ASP A 191 -22.43 1.54 -9.51
C ASP A 191 -21.22 2.27 -10.13
N LYS A 192 -20.86 3.44 -9.56
CA LYS A 192 -19.67 4.22 -10.00
C LYS A 192 -18.76 4.51 -8.81
N PHE A 193 -17.47 4.70 -9.09
CA PHE A 193 -16.57 5.27 -8.10
C PHE A 193 -16.80 6.78 -8.01
N GLU A 194 -17.14 7.25 -6.81
CA GLU A 194 -17.34 8.66 -6.51
C GLU A 194 -16.54 9.05 -5.27
N ILE A 195 -16.11 10.31 -5.20
CA ILE A 195 -15.48 10.85 -4.00
C ILE A 195 -16.58 11.14 -2.98
N VAL A 196 -16.51 10.42 -1.86
CA VAL A 196 -17.42 10.59 -0.73
C VAL A 196 -16.68 11.28 0.40
N THR A 197 -17.21 12.38 0.92
CA THR A 197 -16.70 13.02 2.13
C THR A 197 -17.20 12.27 3.34
N LEU A 198 -16.28 11.67 4.10
CA LEU A 198 -16.58 10.93 5.32
C LEU A 198 -16.72 11.86 6.54
N GLY A 199 -16.21 13.09 6.46
CA GLY A 199 -16.28 14.13 7.49
C GLY A 199 -14.95 14.82 7.73
N GLU A 200 -14.78 15.42 8.90
CA GLU A 200 -13.56 16.14 9.31
C GLU A 200 -13.00 15.52 10.59
N ILE A 201 -11.68 15.39 10.65
CA ILE A 201 -10.97 14.84 11.81
C ILE A 201 -9.79 15.73 12.17
N GLU A 202 -9.47 15.85 13.46
CA GLU A 202 -8.35 16.65 13.92
C GLU A 202 -7.12 15.78 14.24
N ILE A 203 -6.00 16.08 13.61
CA ILE A 203 -4.71 15.46 13.91
C ILE A 203 -3.97 16.45 14.82
N THR A 204 -3.77 16.08 16.08
CA THR A 204 -3.16 16.94 17.10
C THR A 204 -1.65 16.81 17.20
N GLU A 205 -1.10 15.66 16.80
CA GLU A 205 0.33 15.35 16.93
C GLU A 205 0.95 14.98 15.59
N THR A 206 2.19 15.40 15.38
CA THR A 206 3.02 14.98 14.24
C THR A 206 3.63 13.59 14.47
N GLY A 207 4.07 12.96 13.37
CA GLY A 207 4.69 11.63 13.40
C GLY A 207 3.81 10.55 12.82
N ASN A 208 4.13 9.30 13.13
CA ASN A 208 3.41 8.16 12.60
C ASN A 208 2.03 8.03 13.25
N GLN A 209 1.01 8.07 12.43
CA GLN A 209 -0.40 7.92 12.79
C GLN A 209 -0.99 6.71 12.10
N THR A 210 -2.11 6.22 12.63
CA THR A 210 -2.90 5.15 12.01
C THR A 210 -4.32 5.61 11.85
N ILE A 211 -4.86 5.51 10.63
CA ILE A 211 -6.28 5.65 10.35
C ILE A 211 -6.90 4.28 10.13
N SER A 212 -8.08 4.06 10.71
CA SER A 212 -8.85 2.84 10.44
C SER A 212 -10.24 3.14 9.96
N LEU A 213 -10.73 2.31 9.03
CA LEU A 213 -12.10 2.29 8.56
C LEU A 213 -12.77 1.02 9.08
N ASN A 214 -13.89 1.20 9.78
CA ASN A 214 -14.61 0.13 10.47
C ASN A 214 -16.08 0.18 10.10
N PRO A 215 -16.67 -0.89 9.53
CA PRO A 215 -18.11 -0.96 9.27
C PRO A 215 -18.94 -0.79 10.54
N VAL A 216 -20.06 -0.06 10.46
CA VAL A 216 -21.12 -0.09 11.47
C VAL A 216 -22.02 -1.29 11.15
N ARG A 217 -21.85 -2.40 11.86
CA ARG A 217 -22.35 -3.73 11.49
C ARG A 217 -23.85 -3.79 11.20
N GLU A 218 -24.66 -3.09 11.98
CA GLU A 218 -26.12 -3.07 11.83
C GLU A 218 -26.57 -2.33 10.55
N ASN A 219 -25.70 -1.46 10.02
CA ASN A 219 -25.97 -0.62 8.86
C ASN A 219 -24.90 -0.80 7.78
N TRP A 220 -24.31 -2.01 7.67
CA TRP A 220 -23.27 -2.27 6.70
C TRP A 220 -23.80 -2.92 5.43
N SER A 221 -23.48 -2.32 4.31
CA SER A 221 -23.56 -2.90 2.96
C SER A 221 -22.18 -2.91 2.30
N ALA A 222 -22.00 -3.80 1.35
CA ALA A 222 -20.71 -3.95 0.67
C ALA A 222 -20.33 -2.70 -0.12
N ILE A 223 -19.07 -2.31 0.00
CA ILE A 223 -18.47 -1.24 -0.82
C ILE A 223 -17.18 -1.73 -1.47
N GLU A 224 -16.76 -1.02 -2.52
CA GLU A 224 -15.43 -1.10 -3.09
C GLU A 224 -14.68 0.20 -2.82
N LEU A 225 -13.39 0.12 -2.48
CA LEU A 225 -12.60 1.28 -2.07
C LEU A 225 -11.28 1.35 -2.85
N MET A 226 -11.01 2.49 -3.48
CA MET A 226 -9.75 2.74 -4.18
C MET A 226 -8.70 3.44 -3.32
N TYR A 227 -9.10 4.46 -2.56
CA TYR A 227 -8.21 5.18 -1.65
C TYR A 227 -9.00 5.96 -0.60
N VAL A 228 -8.30 6.37 0.44
CA VAL A 228 -8.71 7.42 1.37
C VAL A 228 -7.75 8.59 1.21
N GLU A 229 -8.23 9.81 1.34
CA GLU A 229 -7.42 11.02 1.27
C GLU A 229 -7.76 11.96 2.43
N LEU A 230 -6.73 12.42 3.13
CA LEU A 230 -6.85 13.43 4.16
C LEU A 230 -6.45 14.77 3.54
N VAL A 231 -7.41 15.65 3.33
CA VAL A 231 -7.24 16.97 2.67
C VAL A 231 -7.24 18.06 3.74
N LYS A 232 -6.18 18.89 3.76
CA LYS A 232 -6.00 19.98 4.71
C LYS A 232 -6.75 21.25 4.28
#